data_6ded2f202c7219e6726d32a5fd996443
#
_entry.id   6ded2f202c7219e6726d32a5fd996443
#
_cell.length_a   1.000
_cell.length_b   1.000
_cell.length_c   1.000
_cell.angle_alpha   90.00
_cell.angle_beta   90.00
_cell.angle_gamma   90.00
#
_symmetry.space_group_name_H-M   'P 1'
#
loop_
_entity.id
_entity.type
_entity.pdbx_description
1 polymer ?
#
loop_
_entity_poly.entity_id
_entity_poly.type
_entity_poly.pdbx_seq_one_letter_code
_entity_poly.pdbx_strand_id
1 'polypeptide(L)'
;MCKSTIQLLPNSKRAVSVGPAASMQVMLKQSADHVPKAMNTVLSVTGLSGGPVELPFFRDFNLQLPAGLSALLGDEGTGKTSLMRLLSGDLAPTAGQLRLMCEATPLVLPRHSAVFWTDLRLPLHDSDTPAQCWAHFRVSLPAWSDATQKELVETLQLAPHLDKRLNMLSTGSRRKVGLVTVLASGATVTLLDQPFVSLDQASIRSLQAYLARVGQNTERAWLIADYEKPAFLPLASVHQL
;
A
#
# COMPACT_ATOMS: atom_id res chain seq x y z
N MET A 1 -49.62 -9.11 21.73
CA MET A 1 -49.92 -8.56 23.07
C MET A 1 -48.81 -9.03 24.01
N CYS A 2 -48.02 -8.23 24.49
CA CYS A 2 -47.53 -7.91 25.81
C CYS A 2 -46.22 -7.14 25.72
N LYS A 3 -46.31 -5.87 26.04
CA LYS A 3 -45.19 -4.96 26.27
C LYS A 3 -44.66 -5.21 27.67
N SER A 4 -43.36 -5.22 27.84
CA SER A 4 -42.72 -5.02 29.16
C SER A 4 -41.57 -4.08 29.02
N THR A 5 -41.80 -2.87 29.44
CA THR A 5 -40.85 -1.79 29.67
C THR A 5 -40.12 -2.06 31.00
N ILE A 6 -38.80 -2.06 31.01
CA ILE A 6 -38.02 -1.99 32.25
C ILE A 6 -37.28 -0.67 32.27
N GLN A 7 -37.70 0.17 33.20
CA GLN A 7 -37.06 1.43 33.60
C GLN A 7 -36.03 1.17 34.66
N LEU A 8 -34.79 1.60 34.50
CA LEU A 8 -33.80 1.61 35.55
C LEU A 8 -33.43 3.05 35.89
N LEU A 9 -33.56 3.37 37.17
CA LEU A 9 -33.25 4.62 37.83
C LEU A 9 -31.74 4.80 38.03
N PRO A 10 -31.27 6.03 38.24
CA PRO A 10 -29.84 6.37 38.28
C PRO A 10 -29.23 6.17 39.68
N ASN A 11 -27.97 5.73 39.72
CA ASN A 11 -27.20 5.78 40.93
C ASN A 11 -25.97 6.66 40.74
N SER A 12 -25.93 7.71 41.55
CA SER A 12 -24.87 8.68 41.69
C SER A 12 -23.69 8.11 42.50
N LYS A 13 -22.45 8.37 42.12
CA LYS A 13 -21.40 9.02 42.97
C LYS A 13 -19.97 8.75 42.47
N ARG A 14 -19.28 9.85 42.41
CA ARG A 14 -17.88 10.21 42.61
C ARG A 14 -17.01 10.30 41.38
N ALA A 15 -16.76 11.57 41.05
CA ALA A 15 -15.70 12.06 40.21
C ALA A 15 -14.32 11.76 40.83
N VAL A 16 -13.44 11.17 40.03
CA VAL A 16 -11.99 11.23 40.22
C VAL A 16 -11.46 11.94 39.00
N SER A 17 -10.93 13.13 39.20
CA SER A 17 -10.28 13.93 38.19
C SER A 17 -8.93 13.29 37.82
N VAL A 18 -8.83 12.74 36.62
CA VAL A 18 -7.56 12.43 35.96
C VAL A 18 -7.39 13.44 34.83
N GLY A 19 -6.28 14.17 34.86
CA GLY A 19 -5.96 15.23 33.93
C GLY A 19 -5.90 14.75 32.44
N PRO A 20 -5.97 15.66 31.49
CA PRO A 20 -6.12 15.31 30.11
C PRO A 20 -4.79 14.79 29.52
N ALA A 21 -4.73 13.49 29.29
CA ALA A 21 -3.81 12.95 28.31
C ALA A 21 -4.24 13.49 26.94
N ALA A 22 -3.37 14.26 26.31
CA ALA A 22 -3.59 14.85 25.01
C ALA A 22 -3.81 13.73 23.97
N SER A 23 -5.07 13.49 23.67
CA SER A 23 -5.48 12.70 22.51
C SER A 23 -5.12 13.51 21.28
N MET A 24 -4.02 13.16 20.62
CA MET A 24 -3.66 13.70 19.32
C MET A 24 -4.64 13.08 18.30
N GLN A 25 -5.82 13.69 18.20
CA GLN A 25 -6.76 13.42 17.11
C GLN A 25 -6.15 14.01 15.84
N VAL A 26 -5.68 13.13 14.96
CA VAL A 26 -5.39 13.50 13.56
C VAL A 26 -6.73 13.82 12.89
N MET A 27 -7.13 15.08 12.93
CA MET A 27 -8.21 15.60 12.11
C MET A 27 -7.72 15.66 10.66
N LEU A 28 -8.16 14.72 9.84
CA LEU A 28 -8.04 14.79 8.40
C LEU A 28 -8.80 16.03 7.90
N LYS A 29 -8.08 17.09 7.55
CA LYS A 29 -8.62 18.17 6.73
C LYS A 29 -8.79 17.64 5.31
N GLN A 30 -9.99 17.22 4.99
CA GLN A 30 -10.41 17.03 3.60
C GLN A 30 -10.51 18.42 2.96
N SER A 31 -9.53 18.80 2.17
CA SER A 31 -9.69 19.92 1.24
C SER A 31 -10.56 19.43 0.07
N ALA A 32 -11.84 19.75 0.15
CA ALA A 32 -12.77 19.63 -0.96
C ALA A 32 -12.49 20.75 -1.94
N ASP A 33 -11.65 20.52 -2.94
CA ASP A 33 -11.63 21.33 -4.16
C ASP A 33 -10.85 20.56 -5.24
N HIS A 34 -11.53 19.82 -5.99
CA HIS A 34 -11.44 19.51 -7.42
C HIS A 34 -12.24 18.23 -7.68
N VAL A 35 -13.43 18.38 -8.25
CA VAL A 35 -14.17 17.22 -8.80
C VAL A 35 -13.57 16.96 -10.19
N PRO A 36 -12.68 15.97 -10.36
CA PRO A 36 -12.23 15.58 -11.67
C PRO A 36 -13.27 14.65 -12.29
N LYS A 37 -13.44 14.75 -13.62
CA LYS A 37 -14.03 13.79 -14.55
C LYS A 37 -14.07 12.39 -13.91
N ALA A 38 -15.24 11.74 -13.91
CA ALA A 38 -15.49 10.44 -13.28
C ALA A 38 -14.30 9.49 -13.49
N MET A 39 -13.38 9.48 -12.53
CA MET A 39 -12.20 8.62 -12.58
C MET A 39 -12.67 7.23 -12.15
N ASN A 40 -12.32 6.25 -12.98
CA ASN A 40 -12.69 4.87 -12.73
C ASN A 40 -12.01 4.40 -11.42
N THR A 41 -12.76 4.34 -10.32
CA THR A 41 -12.24 3.84 -9.04
C THR A 41 -11.91 2.36 -9.20
N VAL A 42 -10.71 1.96 -8.82
CA VAL A 42 -10.24 0.56 -8.85
C VAL A 42 -10.41 -0.10 -7.50
N LEU A 43 -10.03 0.60 -6.42
CA LEU A 43 -10.16 0.12 -5.05
C LEU A 43 -10.91 1.12 -4.20
N SER A 44 -11.94 0.66 -3.49
CA SER A 44 -12.66 1.39 -2.45
C SER A 44 -12.37 0.78 -1.08
N VAL A 45 -11.96 1.60 -0.14
CA VAL A 45 -11.72 1.25 1.26
C VAL A 45 -12.69 2.05 2.11
N THR A 46 -13.46 1.37 2.97
CA THR A 46 -14.48 2.01 3.81
C THR A 46 -14.34 1.55 5.25
N GLY A 47 -14.24 2.50 6.17
CA GLY A 47 -14.23 2.26 7.61
C GLY A 47 -13.04 1.44 8.10
N LEU A 48 -11.90 1.44 7.38
CA LEU A 48 -10.74 0.64 7.72
C LEU A 48 -10.18 1.05 9.07
N SER A 49 -10.08 0.09 9.97
CA SER A 49 -9.48 0.26 11.29
C SER A 49 -8.43 -0.82 11.52
N GLY A 50 -7.31 -0.45 12.15
CA GLY A 50 -6.22 -1.37 12.43
C GLY A 50 -4.87 -0.67 12.52
N GLY A 51 -3.84 -1.48 12.65
CA GLY A 51 -2.45 -1.06 12.83
C GLY A 51 -1.68 -2.09 13.62
N PRO A 52 -0.41 -1.85 13.97
CA PRO A 52 0.31 -2.65 14.94
C PRO A 52 -0.46 -2.71 16.26
N VAL A 53 -0.36 -3.85 16.96
CA VAL A 53 -1.16 -4.14 18.18
C VAL A 53 -1.04 -3.03 19.25
N GLU A 54 0.13 -2.41 19.34
CA GLU A 54 0.42 -1.37 20.32
C GLU A 54 -0.06 0.03 19.94
N LEU A 55 -0.31 0.28 18.64
CA LEU A 55 -0.68 1.57 18.09
C LEU A 55 -1.64 1.38 16.89
N PRO A 56 -2.96 1.31 17.12
CA PRO A 56 -3.92 1.30 16.02
C PRO A 56 -3.94 2.68 15.33
N PHE A 57 -3.15 2.83 14.26
CA PHE A 57 -3.02 4.08 13.52
C PHE A 57 -4.30 4.52 12.82
N PHE A 58 -5.12 3.55 12.39
CA PHE A 58 -6.29 3.82 11.57
C PHE A 58 -7.58 3.53 12.35
N ARG A 59 -8.49 4.50 12.33
CA ARG A 59 -9.86 4.38 12.83
C ARG A 59 -10.80 5.00 11.81
N ASP A 60 -11.71 4.19 11.27
CA ASP A 60 -12.69 4.61 10.26
C ASP A 60 -12.05 5.28 9.02
N PHE A 61 -10.90 4.76 8.59
CA PHE A 61 -10.17 5.32 7.46
C PHE A 61 -10.85 4.95 6.15
N ASN A 62 -10.98 5.95 5.27
CA ASN A 62 -11.62 5.79 3.97
C ASN A 62 -10.65 6.20 2.86
N LEU A 63 -10.62 5.42 1.77
CA LEU A 63 -9.75 5.68 0.64
C LEU A 63 -10.43 5.25 -0.66
N GLN A 64 -10.32 6.08 -1.69
CA GLN A 64 -10.72 5.75 -3.05
C GLN A 64 -9.50 5.83 -3.96
N LEU A 65 -9.09 4.71 -4.53
CA LEU A 65 -7.99 4.68 -5.49
C LEU A 65 -8.54 4.60 -6.91
N PRO A 66 -8.37 5.66 -7.70
CA PRO A 66 -8.68 5.62 -9.12
C PRO A 66 -7.65 4.77 -9.87
N ALA A 67 -7.97 4.41 -11.09
CA ALA A 67 -7.00 3.86 -12.04
C ALA A 67 -5.83 4.81 -12.27
N GLY A 68 -4.66 4.25 -12.51
CA GLY A 68 -3.42 5.00 -12.69
C GLY A 68 -2.59 5.13 -11.42
N LEU A 69 -1.76 6.16 -11.35
CA LEU A 69 -0.87 6.42 -10.22
C LEU A 69 -1.55 7.31 -9.18
N SER A 70 -1.45 6.91 -7.92
CA SER A 70 -1.86 7.72 -6.77
C SER A 70 -0.70 7.87 -5.79
N ALA A 71 -0.61 9.00 -5.10
CA ALA A 71 0.36 9.22 -4.04
C ALA A 71 -0.31 9.21 -2.67
N LEU A 72 0.36 8.59 -1.69
CA LEU A 72 0.03 8.63 -0.27
C LEU A 72 1.17 9.33 0.45
N LEU A 73 0.92 10.55 0.90
CA LEU A 73 1.93 11.40 1.52
C LEU A 73 1.78 11.44 3.03
N GLY A 74 2.86 11.66 3.72
CA GLY A 74 2.88 11.83 5.17
C GLY A 74 4.29 11.78 5.73
N ASP A 75 4.46 12.32 6.92
CA ASP A 75 5.74 12.32 7.63
C ASP A 75 6.15 10.91 8.09
N GLU A 76 7.35 10.79 8.65
CA GLU A 76 7.79 9.56 9.28
C GLU A 76 6.86 9.20 10.45
N GLY A 77 6.54 7.90 10.58
CA GLY A 77 5.67 7.41 11.65
C GLY A 77 4.17 7.65 11.45
N THR A 78 3.70 8.29 10.35
CA THR A 78 2.25 8.51 10.11
C THR A 78 1.48 7.23 9.77
N GLY A 79 2.15 6.09 9.60
CA GLY A 79 1.50 4.81 9.35
C GLY A 79 1.43 4.38 7.87
N LYS A 80 2.15 5.03 6.95
CA LYS A 80 2.15 4.66 5.52
C LYS A 80 2.39 3.18 5.28
N THR A 81 3.47 2.62 5.84
CA THR A 81 3.78 1.19 5.74
C THR A 81 2.70 0.32 6.39
N SER A 82 2.13 0.75 7.52
CA SER A 82 1.02 0.03 8.17
C SER A 82 -0.22 0.00 7.29
N LEU A 83 -0.54 1.10 6.59
CA LEU A 83 -1.63 1.12 5.62
C LEU A 83 -1.35 0.16 4.46
N MET A 84 -0.14 0.14 3.88
CA MET A 84 0.22 -0.82 2.83
C MET A 84 -0.01 -2.27 3.28
N ARG A 85 0.40 -2.61 4.51
CA ARG A 85 0.22 -3.94 5.09
C ARG A 85 -1.25 -4.27 5.37
N LEU A 86 -2.07 -3.30 5.80
CA LEU A 86 -3.51 -3.48 5.96
C LEU A 86 -4.20 -3.70 4.61
N LEU A 87 -3.82 -2.94 3.58
CA LEU A 87 -4.41 -3.07 2.25
C LEU A 87 -4.04 -4.38 1.55
N SER A 88 -2.82 -4.88 1.74
CA SER A 88 -2.36 -6.17 1.20
C SER A 88 -2.85 -7.38 2.00
N GLY A 89 -3.27 -7.17 3.25
CA GLY A 89 -3.66 -8.23 4.17
C GLY A 89 -2.50 -8.86 4.95
N ASP A 90 -1.28 -8.33 4.84
CA ASP A 90 -0.14 -8.72 5.69
C ASP A 90 -0.35 -8.33 7.16
N LEU A 91 -1.21 -7.35 7.39
CA LEU A 91 -1.70 -6.96 8.68
C LEU A 91 -3.23 -7.05 8.66
N ALA A 92 -3.80 -7.83 9.56
CA ALA A 92 -5.25 -8.01 9.62
C ALA A 92 -5.93 -6.73 10.11
N PRO A 93 -6.92 -6.18 9.37
CA PRO A 93 -7.73 -5.09 9.88
C PRO A 93 -8.64 -5.56 11.01
N THR A 94 -8.94 -4.66 11.96
CA THR A 94 -9.89 -4.92 13.04
C THR A 94 -11.33 -4.59 12.64
N ALA A 95 -11.52 -3.72 11.64
CA ALA A 95 -12.80 -3.35 11.05
C ALA A 95 -12.61 -2.76 9.66
N GLY A 96 -13.71 -2.60 8.93
CA GLY A 96 -13.74 -2.00 7.60
C GLY A 96 -13.83 -3.02 6.47
N GLN A 97 -13.93 -2.50 5.25
CA GLN A 97 -14.07 -3.30 4.04
C GLN A 97 -13.20 -2.74 2.93
N LEU A 98 -12.61 -3.65 2.15
CA LEU A 98 -11.95 -3.35 0.89
C LEU A 98 -12.77 -3.95 -0.25
N ARG A 99 -12.98 -3.17 -1.32
CA ARG A 99 -13.71 -3.62 -2.50
C ARG A 99 -12.96 -3.22 -3.77
N LEU A 100 -12.64 -4.19 -4.62
CA LEU A 100 -12.28 -3.93 -6.00
C LEU A 100 -13.55 -3.65 -6.81
N MET A 101 -13.55 -2.58 -7.57
CA MET A 101 -14.75 -2.16 -8.30
C MET A 101 -15.09 -3.05 -9.49
N CYS A 102 -14.14 -3.89 -9.93
CA CYS A 102 -14.39 -4.97 -10.91
C CYS A 102 -15.04 -6.22 -10.30
N GLU A 103 -15.20 -6.28 -8.97
CA GLU A 103 -15.76 -7.44 -8.26
C GLU A 103 -17.06 -7.09 -7.55
N ALA A 104 -18.04 -8.01 -7.59
CA ALA A 104 -19.33 -7.82 -6.96
C ALA A 104 -19.29 -7.88 -5.43
N THR A 105 -18.28 -8.56 -4.86
CA THR A 105 -18.16 -8.79 -3.41
C THR A 105 -16.93 -8.07 -2.84
N PRO A 106 -16.95 -7.73 -1.54
CA PRO A 106 -15.76 -7.23 -0.85
C PRO A 106 -14.60 -8.24 -0.93
N LEU A 107 -13.37 -7.71 -0.92
CA LEU A 107 -12.18 -8.54 -0.85
C LEU A 107 -12.11 -9.27 0.49
N VAL A 108 -11.82 -10.56 0.43
CA VAL A 108 -11.40 -11.34 1.60
C VAL A 108 -9.88 -11.33 1.63
N LEU A 109 -9.30 -10.72 2.65
CA LEU A 109 -7.86 -10.61 2.83
C LEU A 109 -7.28 -11.84 3.56
N PRO A 110 -6.03 -12.21 3.32
CA PRO A 110 -5.10 -11.63 2.33
C PRO A 110 -5.43 -12.10 0.91
N ARG A 111 -5.31 -11.18 -0.07
CA ARG A 111 -5.52 -11.48 -1.48
C ARG A 111 -4.42 -10.84 -2.33
N HIS A 112 -3.23 -11.37 -2.23
CA HIS A 112 -2.03 -10.84 -2.88
C HIS A 112 -2.12 -10.80 -4.42
N SER A 113 -2.94 -11.66 -5.03
CA SER A 113 -3.19 -11.60 -6.47
C SER A 113 -3.97 -10.35 -6.91
N ALA A 114 -4.68 -9.70 -5.99
CA ALA A 114 -5.48 -8.51 -6.26
C ALA A 114 -4.85 -7.22 -5.74
N VAL A 115 -4.34 -7.23 -4.50
CA VAL A 115 -3.64 -6.09 -3.88
C VAL A 115 -2.29 -6.59 -3.38
N PHE A 116 -1.21 -6.11 -3.99
CA PHE A 116 0.12 -6.66 -3.73
C PHE A 116 1.11 -5.61 -3.22
N TRP A 117 1.80 -5.99 -2.16
CA TRP A 117 2.92 -5.31 -1.53
C TRP A 117 3.95 -6.33 -1.08
N THR A 118 5.21 -5.99 -1.06
CA THR A 118 6.26 -6.80 -0.43
C THR A 118 7.41 -5.92 0.05
N ASP A 119 8.04 -6.34 1.12
CA ASP A 119 9.26 -5.72 1.66
C ASP A 119 10.40 -6.74 1.68
N LEU A 120 11.24 -6.72 0.66
CA LEU A 120 12.42 -7.58 0.58
C LEU A 120 13.59 -7.14 1.48
N ARG A 121 13.41 -6.10 2.32
CA ARG A 121 14.38 -5.80 3.40
C ARG A 121 14.31 -6.83 4.52
N LEU A 122 13.15 -7.50 4.66
CA LEU A 122 12.99 -8.61 5.60
C LEU A 122 13.83 -9.82 5.17
N PRO A 123 14.39 -10.61 6.13
CA PRO A 123 15.35 -11.66 5.85
C PRO A 123 14.78 -12.93 5.21
N LEU A 124 13.47 -12.99 4.97
CA LEU A 124 12.77 -14.19 4.48
C LEU A 124 13.39 -14.81 3.21
N HIS A 125 13.94 -13.98 2.33
CA HIS A 125 14.55 -14.40 1.06
C HIS A 125 16.07 -14.20 1.01
N ASP A 126 16.75 -14.05 2.16
CA ASP A 126 18.15 -13.71 2.22
C ASP A 126 19.06 -14.70 1.49
N SER A 127 18.74 -15.99 1.53
CA SER A 127 19.48 -17.05 0.88
C SER A 127 19.16 -17.24 -0.61
N ASP A 128 18.08 -16.65 -1.09
CA ASP A 128 17.64 -16.79 -2.48
C ASP A 128 18.44 -15.86 -3.40
N THR A 129 18.61 -16.27 -4.65
CA THR A 129 18.96 -15.35 -5.73
C THR A 129 17.72 -14.58 -6.19
N PRO A 130 17.84 -13.44 -6.91
CA PRO A 130 16.72 -12.76 -7.51
C PRO A 130 15.80 -13.69 -8.31
N ALA A 131 16.37 -14.57 -9.13
CA ALA A 131 15.60 -15.53 -9.93
C ALA A 131 14.78 -16.50 -9.06
N GLN A 132 15.36 -17.03 -7.98
CA GLN A 132 14.67 -17.91 -7.03
C GLN A 132 13.57 -17.16 -6.28
N CYS A 133 13.86 -15.95 -5.81
CA CYS A 133 12.88 -15.09 -5.15
C CYS A 133 11.68 -14.83 -6.06
N TRP A 134 11.88 -14.45 -7.32
CA TRP A 134 10.78 -14.23 -8.27
C TRP A 134 10.03 -15.52 -8.62
N ALA A 135 10.71 -16.66 -8.67
CA ALA A 135 10.04 -17.95 -8.89
C ALA A 135 9.05 -18.28 -7.76
N HIS A 136 9.39 -17.96 -6.49
CA HIS A 136 8.48 -18.14 -5.35
C HIS A 136 7.22 -17.26 -5.51
N PHE A 137 7.39 -15.97 -5.85
CA PHE A 137 6.24 -15.07 -6.02
C PHE A 137 5.37 -15.44 -7.23
N ARG A 138 5.97 -15.91 -8.32
CA ARG A 138 5.26 -16.34 -9.52
C ARG A 138 4.24 -17.45 -9.23
N VAL A 139 4.54 -18.35 -8.31
CA VAL A 139 3.60 -19.43 -7.93
C VAL A 139 2.32 -18.87 -7.29
N SER A 140 2.43 -17.80 -6.50
CA SER A 140 1.31 -17.20 -5.77
C SER A 140 0.61 -16.07 -6.54
N LEU A 141 1.19 -15.60 -7.64
CA LEU A 141 0.73 -14.45 -8.42
C LEU A 141 0.41 -14.87 -9.86
N PRO A 142 -0.81 -15.36 -10.14
CA PRO A 142 -1.16 -15.93 -11.46
C PRO A 142 -1.11 -14.91 -12.61
N ALA A 143 -1.19 -13.61 -12.30
CA ALA A 143 -1.06 -12.52 -13.27
C ALA A 143 0.38 -12.02 -13.44
N TRP A 144 1.38 -12.75 -12.94
CA TRP A 144 2.78 -12.39 -13.08
C TRP A 144 3.18 -12.14 -14.53
N SER A 145 3.89 -11.05 -14.78
CA SER A 145 4.32 -10.65 -16.11
C SER A 145 5.82 -10.88 -16.30
N ASP A 146 6.18 -11.93 -17.03
CA ASP A 146 7.57 -12.21 -17.40
C ASP A 146 8.16 -11.10 -18.28
N ALA A 147 7.32 -10.49 -19.12
CA ALA A 147 7.74 -9.36 -19.96
C ALA A 147 8.11 -8.14 -19.10
N THR A 148 7.29 -7.80 -18.09
CA THR A 148 7.60 -6.73 -17.13
C THR A 148 8.84 -7.04 -16.30
N GLN A 149 8.99 -8.29 -15.84
CA GLN A 149 10.19 -8.71 -15.10
C GLN A 149 11.44 -8.48 -15.95
N LYS A 150 11.45 -8.96 -17.19
CA LYS A 150 12.59 -8.82 -18.11
C LYS A 150 12.91 -7.35 -18.38
N GLU A 151 11.92 -6.55 -18.73
CA GLU A 151 12.06 -5.11 -18.97
C GLU A 151 12.70 -4.40 -17.77
N LEU A 152 12.21 -4.67 -16.55
CA LEU A 152 12.71 -4.01 -15.33
C LEU A 152 14.10 -4.49 -14.92
N VAL A 153 14.44 -5.76 -15.16
CA VAL A 153 15.81 -6.28 -14.95
C VAL A 153 16.81 -5.52 -15.82
N GLU A 154 16.47 -5.29 -17.08
CA GLU A 154 17.31 -4.52 -18.02
C GLU A 154 17.34 -3.04 -17.61
N THR A 155 16.19 -2.43 -17.39
CA THR A 155 16.01 -1.01 -17.07
C THR A 155 16.72 -0.61 -15.78
N LEU A 156 16.66 -1.46 -14.74
CA LEU A 156 17.29 -1.23 -13.44
C LEU A 156 18.72 -1.80 -13.35
N GLN A 157 19.25 -2.32 -14.45
CA GLN A 157 20.62 -2.85 -14.55
C GLN A 157 20.90 -3.96 -13.51
N LEU A 158 19.98 -4.89 -13.34
CA LEU A 158 20.10 -5.99 -12.38
C LEU A 158 20.87 -7.21 -12.92
N ALA A 159 21.15 -7.28 -14.22
CA ALA A 159 21.81 -8.43 -14.84
C ALA A 159 23.08 -8.91 -14.10
N PRO A 160 24.00 -8.04 -13.62
CA PRO A 160 25.23 -8.49 -12.91
C PRO A 160 24.96 -9.05 -11.50
N HIS A 161 23.72 -9.05 -11.05
CA HIS A 161 23.32 -9.41 -9.68
C HIS A 161 22.42 -10.66 -9.63
N LEU A 162 22.02 -11.21 -10.75
CA LEU A 162 21.02 -12.28 -10.82
C LEU A 162 21.46 -13.59 -10.14
N ASP A 163 22.76 -13.86 -10.11
CA ASP A 163 23.34 -15.07 -9.52
C ASP A 163 23.79 -14.89 -8.07
N LYS A 164 23.66 -13.66 -7.51
CA LYS A 164 24.04 -13.36 -6.14
C LYS A 164 22.85 -13.55 -5.22
N ARG A 165 23.09 -14.07 -4.01
CA ARG A 165 22.05 -14.14 -2.97
C ARG A 165 21.62 -12.74 -2.53
N LEU A 166 20.37 -12.57 -2.12
CA LEU A 166 19.84 -11.26 -1.72
C LEU A 166 20.61 -10.62 -0.56
N ASN A 167 21.12 -11.42 0.38
CA ASN A 167 21.96 -10.91 1.49
C ASN A 167 23.35 -10.42 1.03
N MET A 168 23.78 -10.74 -0.17
CA MET A 168 25.05 -10.29 -0.76
C MET A 168 24.87 -9.01 -1.61
N LEU A 169 23.64 -8.57 -1.81
CA LEU A 169 23.34 -7.38 -2.59
C LEU A 169 23.47 -6.12 -1.74
N SER A 170 23.86 -5.02 -2.37
CA SER A 170 23.70 -3.70 -1.74
C SER A 170 22.23 -3.40 -1.46
N THR A 171 21.96 -2.52 -0.51
CA THR A 171 20.60 -2.07 -0.21
C THR A 171 19.85 -1.61 -1.46
N GLY A 172 20.50 -0.84 -2.34
CA GLY A 172 19.92 -0.38 -3.59
C GLY A 172 19.62 -1.53 -4.57
N SER A 173 20.55 -2.48 -4.75
CA SER A 173 20.32 -3.64 -5.64
C SER A 173 19.22 -4.54 -5.11
N ARG A 174 19.19 -4.81 -3.80
CA ARG A 174 18.13 -5.57 -3.16
C ARG A 174 16.75 -4.87 -3.32
N ARG A 175 16.72 -3.54 -3.19
CA ARG A 175 15.51 -2.76 -3.43
C ARG A 175 15.02 -2.86 -4.87
N LYS A 176 15.92 -2.82 -5.85
CA LYS A 176 15.58 -3.03 -7.27
C LYS A 176 14.92 -4.40 -7.48
N VAL A 177 15.42 -5.46 -6.82
CA VAL A 177 14.78 -6.79 -6.88
C VAL A 177 13.36 -6.74 -6.34
N GLY A 178 13.11 -6.05 -5.22
CA GLY A 178 11.77 -5.83 -4.66
C GLY A 178 10.85 -5.06 -5.61
N LEU A 179 11.36 -4.02 -6.26
CA LEU A 179 10.59 -3.25 -7.24
C LEU A 179 10.18 -4.11 -8.44
N VAL A 180 11.08 -4.94 -8.96
CA VAL A 180 10.75 -5.92 -10.01
C VAL A 180 9.62 -6.84 -9.53
N THR A 181 9.73 -7.38 -8.30
CA THR A 181 8.72 -8.28 -7.72
C THR A 181 7.34 -7.62 -7.70
N VAL A 182 7.25 -6.41 -7.15
CA VAL A 182 5.97 -5.72 -6.98
C VAL A 182 5.38 -5.31 -8.33
N LEU A 183 6.19 -4.79 -9.25
CA LEU A 183 5.72 -4.30 -10.54
C LEU A 183 5.39 -5.43 -11.52
N ALA A 184 6.11 -6.56 -11.45
CA ALA A 184 5.82 -7.74 -12.26
C ALA A 184 4.65 -8.59 -11.72
N SER A 185 4.16 -8.32 -10.52
CA SER A 185 3.10 -9.09 -9.85
C SER A 185 1.81 -9.24 -10.65
N GLY A 186 1.51 -8.27 -11.53
CA GLY A 186 0.26 -8.23 -12.28
C GLY A 186 -0.98 -7.90 -11.43
N ALA A 187 -0.81 -7.58 -10.14
CA ALA A 187 -1.92 -7.27 -9.23
C ALA A 187 -2.75 -6.08 -9.71
N THR A 188 -4.06 -6.12 -9.48
CA THR A 188 -4.99 -5.02 -9.81
C THR A 188 -4.60 -3.73 -9.09
N VAL A 189 -4.16 -3.84 -7.84
CA VAL A 189 -3.59 -2.74 -7.05
C VAL A 189 -2.18 -3.08 -6.64
N THR A 190 -1.23 -2.26 -7.03
CA THR A 190 0.19 -2.40 -6.70
C THR A 190 0.60 -1.31 -5.70
N LEU A 191 1.17 -1.72 -4.57
CA LEU A 191 1.54 -0.82 -3.48
C LEU A 191 3.07 -0.66 -3.44
N LEU A 192 3.55 0.58 -3.47
CA LEU A 192 4.97 0.94 -3.53
C LEU A 192 5.33 1.83 -2.33
N ASP A 193 6.09 1.28 -1.39
CA ASP A 193 6.54 2.01 -0.20
C ASP A 193 7.92 2.63 -0.44
N GLN A 194 7.97 3.97 -0.54
CA GLN A 194 9.18 4.75 -0.79
C GLN A 194 10.03 4.18 -1.94
N PRO A 195 9.50 4.04 -3.16
CA PRO A 195 10.15 3.27 -4.22
C PRO A 195 11.49 3.84 -4.68
N PHE A 196 11.76 5.12 -4.43
CA PHE A 196 12.96 5.81 -4.90
C PHE A 196 14.12 5.83 -3.90
N VAL A 197 13.86 5.49 -2.63
CA VAL A 197 14.88 5.50 -1.57
C VAL A 197 15.98 4.47 -1.87
N SER A 198 17.24 4.84 -1.63
CA SER A 198 18.44 4.01 -1.84
C SER A 198 18.72 3.61 -3.30
N LEU A 199 18.08 4.26 -4.27
CA LEU A 199 18.38 4.09 -5.68
C LEU A 199 19.38 5.16 -6.17
N ASP A 200 20.19 4.78 -7.16
CA ASP A 200 20.99 5.74 -7.93
C ASP A 200 20.11 6.59 -8.86
N GLN A 201 20.62 7.75 -9.29
CA GLN A 201 19.86 8.70 -10.10
C GLN A 201 19.42 8.15 -11.46
N ALA A 202 20.19 7.24 -12.05
CA ALA A 202 19.81 6.61 -13.31
C ALA A 202 18.61 5.68 -13.10
N SER A 203 18.64 4.87 -12.04
CA SER A 203 17.53 3.98 -11.66
C SER A 203 16.27 4.76 -11.28
N ILE A 204 16.41 5.90 -10.56
CA ILE A 204 15.26 6.77 -10.26
C ILE A 204 14.59 7.24 -11.55
N ARG A 205 15.36 7.80 -12.49
CA ARG A 205 14.81 8.28 -13.78
C ARG A 205 14.14 7.16 -14.57
N SER A 206 14.77 5.99 -14.62
CA SER A 206 14.22 4.83 -15.31
C SER A 206 12.91 4.34 -14.69
N LEU A 207 12.86 4.26 -13.35
CA LEU A 207 11.65 3.88 -12.62
C LEU A 207 10.53 4.91 -12.80
N GLN A 208 10.84 6.21 -12.77
CA GLN A 208 9.87 7.28 -13.03
C GLN A 208 9.29 7.17 -14.45
N ALA A 209 10.13 6.96 -15.46
CA ALA A 209 9.66 6.77 -16.84
C ALA A 209 8.75 5.54 -16.97
N TYR A 210 9.13 4.43 -16.34
CA TYR A 210 8.29 3.23 -16.28
C TYR A 210 6.94 3.50 -15.62
N LEU A 211 6.93 4.11 -14.43
CA LEU A 211 5.72 4.42 -13.68
C LEU A 211 4.82 5.41 -14.44
N ALA A 212 5.40 6.44 -15.07
CA ALA A 212 4.64 7.39 -15.89
C ALA A 212 3.91 6.69 -17.06
N ARG A 213 4.52 5.68 -17.66
CA ARG A 213 3.92 4.88 -18.75
C ARG A 213 2.80 3.99 -18.23
N VAL A 214 3.05 3.20 -17.18
CA VAL A 214 2.04 2.27 -16.66
C VAL A 214 0.90 2.99 -15.96
N GLY A 215 1.15 4.19 -15.41
CA GLY A 215 0.15 5.04 -14.78
C GLY A 215 -0.94 5.55 -15.72
N GLN A 216 -0.81 5.35 -17.03
CA GLN A 216 -1.86 5.63 -18.01
C GLN A 216 -2.90 4.49 -18.15
N ASN A 217 -2.67 3.37 -17.45
CA ASN A 217 -3.61 2.24 -17.44
C ASN A 217 -4.94 2.64 -16.78
N THR A 218 -6.04 2.20 -17.35
CA THR A 218 -7.40 2.55 -16.92
C THR A 218 -8.09 1.47 -16.07
N GLU A 219 -7.40 0.35 -15.83
CA GLU A 219 -7.97 -0.81 -15.13
C GLU A 219 -7.20 -1.17 -13.85
N ARG A 220 -5.99 -0.66 -13.70
CA ARG A 220 -5.11 -0.94 -12.56
C ARG A 220 -4.77 0.34 -11.80
N ALA A 221 -4.46 0.19 -10.51
CA ALA A 221 -4.01 1.28 -9.65
C ALA A 221 -2.62 0.99 -9.07
N TRP A 222 -1.81 2.04 -8.94
CA TRP A 222 -0.53 2.02 -8.23
C TRP A 222 -0.57 3.08 -7.15
N LEU A 223 -0.36 2.69 -5.89
CA LEU A 223 -0.28 3.60 -4.76
C LEU A 223 1.18 3.74 -4.33
N ILE A 224 1.72 4.94 -4.44
CA ILE A 224 3.09 5.29 -4.03
C ILE A 224 3.02 6.00 -2.69
N ALA A 225 3.54 5.39 -1.63
CA ALA A 225 3.73 6.05 -0.35
C ALA A 225 5.09 6.72 -0.31
N ASP A 226 5.11 8.01 0.03
CA ASP A 226 6.35 8.78 0.17
C ASP A 226 6.17 9.94 1.17
N TYR A 227 7.25 10.66 1.45
CA TYR A 227 7.23 11.90 2.25
C TYR A 227 6.71 13.07 1.44
N GLU A 228 7.13 13.14 0.18
CA GLU A 228 6.81 14.23 -0.74
C GLU A 228 6.17 13.69 -2.01
N LYS A 229 5.43 14.57 -2.67
CA LYS A 229 4.81 14.25 -3.95
C LYS A 229 5.89 13.90 -4.97
N PRO A 230 5.88 12.70 -5.55
CA PRO A 230 6.84 12.32 -6.58
C PRO A 230 6.80 13.30 -7.76
N ALA A 231 7.93 13.96 -8.02
CA ALA A 231 8.05 14.87 -9.14
C ALA A 231 7.89 14.13 -10.48
N PHE A 232 7.32 14.81 -11.47
CA PHE A 232 7.20 14.34 -12.86
C PHE A 232 6.33 13.09 -13.09
N LEU A 233 5.58 12.63 -12.08
CA LEU A 233 4.62 11.53 -12.26
C LEU A 233 3.20 12.07 -12.50
N PRO A 234 2.46 11.52 -13.49
CA PRO A 234 1.07 11.89 -13.75
C PRO A 234 0.16 11.23 -12.71
N LEU A 235 -0.01 11.89 -11.56
CA LEU A 235 -0.81 11.35 -10.48
C LEU A 235 -2.31 11.56 -10.73
N ALA A 236 -3.08 10.49 -10.63
CA ALA A 236 -4.53 10.50 -10.69
C ALA A 236 -5.15 11.03 -9.38
N SER A 237 -4.52 10.74 -8.23
CA SER A 237 -4.94 11.29 -6.94
C SER A 237 -3.76 11.47 -5.99
N VAL A 238 -3.95 12.32 -4.97
CA VAL A 238 -2.99 12.52 -3.87
C VAL A 238 -3.77 12.45 -2.56
N HIS A 239 -3.31 11.61 -1.65
CA HIS A 239 -3.88 11.40 -0.32
C HIS A 239 -2.85 11.81 0.73
N GLN A 240 -3.31 12.39 1.82
CA GLN A 240 -2.46 12.84 2.93
C GLN A 240 -2.80 12.04 4.19
N LEU A 241 -1.77 11.51 4.90
CA LEU A 241 -1.89 10.92 6.23
C LEU A 241 -1.45 11.88 7.32
#